data_8f1cf5983cdeabf994e65294522b1243
#
_entry.id   8f1cf5983cdeabf994e65294522b1243
#
_cell.length_a   1.000
_cell.length_b   1.000
_cell.length_c   1.000
_cell.angle_alpha   90.00
_cell.angle_beta   90.00
_cell.angle_gamma   90.00
#
_symmetry.space_group_name_H-M   'P 1'
#
loop_
_entity.id
_entity.type
_entity.pdbx_description
1 polymer ?
#
loop_
_entity_poly.entity_id
_entity_poly.type
_entity_poly.pdbx_seq_one_letter_code
_entity_poly.pdbx_strand_id
1 'polypeptide(L)'
;MDRQKMLALAEEFLGAWNTQEVDRVISCYTADLEYRDPNTRGAVRGADAMRRYLSKLFGRWQMHWSLREARLFDDGQGCAVLWHATFRRSENDAPIGIDGMDFVEVRGDRIARNEVCFDRAQLAPLLAAAA
;
A
#
# COMPACT_ATOMS: atom_id res chain seq x y z
N MET A 1 -5.93 12.00 15.86
CA MET A 1 -6.86 11.50 14.81
C MET A 1 -8.00 10.76 15.49
N ASP A 2 -9.22 11.00 15.04
CA ASP A 2 -10.38 10.24 15.51
C ASP A 2 -10.76 9.15 14.51
N ARG A 3 -11.75 8.34 14.88
CA ARG A 3 -12.17 7.20 14.05
C ARG A 3 -12.66 7.60 12.66
N GLN A 4 -13.39 8.70 12.56
CA GLN A 4 -13.92 9.18 11.29
C GLN A 4 -12.81 9.64 10.35
N LYS A 5 -11.85 10.38 10.87
CA LYS A 5 -10.66 10.80 10.10
C LYS A 5 -9.81 9.62 9.69
N MET A 6 -9.69 8.62 10.54
CA MET A 6 -8.96 7.40 10.24
C MET A 6 -9.58 6.65 9.06
N LEU A 7 -10.90 6.47 9.07
CA LEU A 7 -11.59 5.80 7.96
C LEU A 7 -11.43 6.58 6.65
N ALA A 8 -11.56 7.89 6.71
CA ALA A 8 -11.36 8.74 5.54
C ALA A 8 -9.94 8.62 4.99
N LEU A 9 -8.93 8.62 5.86
CA LEU A 9 -7.54 8.44 5.45
C LEU A 9 -7.30 7.07 4.83
N ALA A 10 -7.84 6.00 5.43
CA ALA A 10 -7.70 4.65 4.92
C ALA A 10 -8.30 4.51 3.51
N GLU A 11 -9.49 5.03 3.31
CA GLU A 11 -10.14 5.00 1.99
C GLU A 11 -9.41 5.86 0.97
N GLU A 12 -8.92 7.02 1.38
CA GLU A 12 -8.20 7.94 0.51
C GLU A 12 -6.89 7.34 0.00
N PHE A 13 -6.07 6.79 0.90
CA PHE A 13 -4.78 6.27 0.45
C PHE A 13 -4.92 4.96 -0.32
N LEU A 14 -5.84 4.06 0.02
CA LEU A 14 -6.11 2.87 -0.79
C LEU A 14 -6.65 3.28 -2.16
N GLY A 15 -7.52 4.28 -2.23
CA GLY A 15 -8.00 4.84 -3.49
C GLY A 15 -6.88 5.43 -4.33
N ALA A 16 -5.93 6.12 -3.71
CA ALA A 16 -4.76 6.65 -4.41
C ALA A 16 -3.89 5.52 -5.00
N TRP A 17 -3.63 4.46 -4.22
CA TRP A 17 -2.91 3.29 -4.71
C TRP A 17 -3.65 2.61 -5.87
N ASN A 18 -4.98 2.57 -5.84
CA ASN A 18 -5.79 1.99 -6.92
C ASN A 18 -5.66 2.74 -8.24
N THR A 19 -5.31 4.03 -8.23
CA THR A 19 -5.05 4.78 -9.46
C THR A 19 -3.78 4.32 -10.17
N GLN A 20 -2.85 3.73 -9.45
CA GLN A 20 -1.50 3.42 -9.92
C GLN A 20 -0.77 4.64 -10.51
N GLU A 21 -1.13 5.82 -10.05
CA GLU A 21 -0.48 7.07 -10.39
C GLU A 21 0.50 7.45 -9.29
N VAL A 22 1.79 7.52 -9.62
CA VAL A 22 2.87 7.74 -8.65
C VAL A 22 2.63 9.00 -7.82
N ASP A 23 2.31 10.12 -8.46
CA ASP A 23 2.12 11.40 -7.76
C ASP A 23 0.91 11.38 -6.82
N ARG A 24 -0.15 10.68 -7.18
CA ARG A 24 -1.33 10.50 -6.33
C ARG A 24 -0.97 9.76 -5.04
N VAL A 25 -0.19 8.68 -5.17
CA VAL A 25 0.26 7.91 -4.00
C VAL A 25 1.18 8.76 -3.13
N ILE A 26 2.17 9.41 -3.72
CA ILE A 26 3.13 10.26 -2.99
C ILE A 26 2.43 11.37 -2.21
N SER A 27 1.34 11.93 -2.73
CA SER A 27 0.60 13.00 -2.06
C SER A 27 -0.01 12.59 -0.72
N CYS A 28 -0.15 11.29 -0.47
CA CYS A 28 -0.66 10.77 0.80
C CYS A 28 0.40 10.70 1.90
N TYR A 29 1.67 10.89 1.57
CA TYR A 29 2.79 10.66 2.46
C TYR A 29 3.53 11.96 2.81
N THR A 30 4.23 11.94 3.95
CA THR A 30 5.16 13.01 4.29
C THR A 30 6.41 12.94 3.40
N ALA A 31 7.15 14.06 3.29
CA ALA A 31 8.34 14.11 2.45
C ALA A 31 9.44 13.14 2.93
N ASP A 32 9.51 12.89 4.24
CA ASP A 32 10.48 12.00 4.87
C ASP A 32 9.90 10.61 5.17
N LEU A 33 8.93 10.18 4.42
CA LEU A 33 8.22 8.91 4.59
C LEU A 33 9.17 7.71 4.74
N GLU A 34 8.69 6.69 5.46
CA GLU A 34 9.32 5.38 5.53
C GLU A 34 8.28 4.33 5.13
N TYR A 35 8.63 3.50 4.15
CA TYR A 35 7.72 2.50 3.58
C TYR A 35 8.40 1.14 3.47
N ARG A 36 7.68 0.08 3.81
CA ARG A 36 8.11 -1.31 3.63
C ARG A 36 6.96 -2.15 3.12
N ASP A 37 7.28 -3.11 2.27
CA ASP A 37 6.37 -4.19 1.91
C ASP A 37 7.16 -5.49 1.65
N PRO A 38 6.49 -6.63 1.35
CA PRO A 38 7.20 -7.88 1.09
C PRO A 38 8.13 -7.87 -0.13
N ASN A 39 8.05 -6.87 -1.00
CA ASN A 39 8.93 -6.73 -2.17
C ASN A 39 10.15 -5.85 -1.88
N THR A 40 10.15 -5.07 -0.82
CA THR A 40 11.26 -4.16 -0.52
C THR A 40 12.38 -4.90 0.23
N ARG A 41 13.61 -4.43 0.02
CA ARG A 41 14.77 -4.85 0.80
C ARG A 41 15.07 -3.76 1.82
N GLY A 42 14.49 -3.91 3.02
CA GLY A 42 14.53 -2.86 4.02
C GLY A 42 13.55 -1.74 3.71
N ALA A 43 13.74 -0.59 4.32
CA ALA A 43 12.84 0.55 4.16
C ALA A 43 13.17 1.38 2.92
N VAL A 44 12.11 1.80 2.23
CA VAL A 44 12.16 2.87 1.24
C VAL A 44 11.98 4.19 1.99
N ARG A 45 12.94 5.09 1.90
CA ARG A 45 12.93 6.34 2.67
C ARG A 45 12.94 7.57 1.76
N GLY A 46 11.99 8.46 2.01
CA GLY A 46 11.85 9.73 1.31
C GLY A 46 11.11 9.61 -0.02
N ALA A 47 10.63 10.76 -0.50
CA ALA A 47 9.77 10.83 -1.68
C ALA A 47 10.47 10.36 -2.96
N ASP A 48 11.75 10.69 -3.16
CA ASP A 48 12.45 10.32 -4.39
C ASP A 48 12.64 8.80 -4.51
N ALA A 49 13.05 8.15 -3.40
CA ALA A 49 13.18 6.69 -3.38
C ALA A 49 11.82 6.01 -3.58
N MET A 50 10.77 6.56 -2.97
CA MET A 50 9.42 6.03 -3.13
C MET A 50 8.92 6.17 -4.58
N ARG A 51 9.21 7.29 -5.25
CA ARG A 51 8.87 7.46 -6.67
C ARG A 51 9.51 6.39 -7.54
N ARG A 52 10.79 6.10 -7.32
CA ARG A 52 11.51 5.06 -8.07
C ARG A 52 10.88 3.69 -7.83
N TYR A 53 10.56 3.39 -6.58
CA TYR A 53 9.94 2.13 -6.22
C TYR A 53 8.56 1.96 -6.87
N LEU A 54 7.69 2.97 -6.74
CA LEU A 54 6.34 2.95 -7.29
C LEU A 54 6.34 2.86 -8.82
N SER A 55 7.24 3.56 -9.48
CA SER A 55 7.34 3.52 -10.95
C SER A 55 7.64 2.09 -11.43
N LYS A 56 8.52 1.37 -10.76
CA LYS A 56 8.81 -0.03 -11.08
C LYS A 56 7.64 -0.95 -10.74
N LEU A 57 7.04 -0.77 -9.56
CA LEU A 57 5.94 -1.59 -9.09
C LEU A 57 4.73 -1.48 -10.02
N PHE A 58 4.32 -0.27 -10.34
CA PHE A 58 3.15 -0.02 -11.19
C PHE A 58 3.40 -0.39 -12.66
N GLY A 59 4.66 -0.44 -13.08
CA GLY A 59 5.02 -0.93 -14.40
C GLY A 59 4.96 -2.46 -14.52
N ARG A 60 4.97 -3.18 -13.40
CA ARG A 60 5.01 -4.65 -13.38
C ARG A 60 3.71 -5.29 -12.95
N TRP A 61 2.89 -4.59 -12.14
CA TRP A 61 1.71 -5.13 -11.49
C TRP A 61 0.49 -4.27 -11.74
N GLN A 62 -0.64 -4.92 -11.94
CA GLN A 62 -1.96 -4.30 -11.88
C GLN A 62 -2.63 -4.78 -10.59
N MET A 63 -2.95 -3.84 -9.72
CA MET A 63 -3.39 -4.12 -8.36
C MET A 63 -4.63 -3.30 -8.03
N HIS A 64 -5.48 -3.87 -7.16
CA HIS A 64 -6.64 -3.17 -6.64
C HIS A 64 -6.89 -3.56 -5.20
N TRP A 65 -7.03 -2.57 -4.32
CA TRP A 65 -7.29 -2.76 -2.89
C TRP A 65 -8.71 -2.37 -2.53
N SER A 66 -9.32 -3.17 -1.63
CA SER A 66 -10.60 -2.88 -1.01
C SER A 66 -10.43 -2.90 0.51
N LEU A 67 -10.95 -1.88 1.18
CA LEU A 67 -10.90 -1.79 2.64
C LEU A 67 -11.82 -2.85 3.25
N ARG A 68 -11.29 -3.64 4.19
CA ARG A 68 -12.07 -4.60 4.98
C ARG A 68 -12.41 -4.03 6.36
N GLU A 69 -11.41 -3.48 7.04
CA GLU A 69 -11.52 -2.99 8.40
C GLU A 69 -10.36 -2.06 8.70
N ALA A 70 -10.57 -1.07 9.53
CA ALA A 70 -9.51 -0.23 10.06
C ALA A 70 -9.66 -0.06 11.56
N ARG A 71 -8.53 -0.05 12.28
CA ARG A 71 -8.48 0.09 13.73
C ARG A 71 -7.54 1.24 14.09
N LEU A 72 -8.08 2.21 14.81
CA LEU A 72 -7.30 3.33 15.34
C LEU A 72 -6.38 2.83 16.45
N PHE A 73 -5.11 3.27 16.44
CA PHE A 73 -4.21 3.02 17.56
C PHE A 73 -4.63 3.85 18.77
N ASP A 74 -4.36 3.35 19.96
CA ASP A 74 -4.79 3.99 21.21
C ASP A 74 -4.14 5.36 21.44
N ASP A 75 -2.96 5.60 20.88
CA ASP A 75 -2.31 6.92 20.93
C ASP A 75 -2.90 7.92 19.90
N GLY A 76 -3.80 7.50 19.03
CA GLY A 76 -4.41 8.33 18.02
C GLY A 76 -3.47 8.76 16.88
N GLN A 77 -2.27 8.17 16.78
CA GLN A 77 -1.24 8.58 15.81
C GLN A 77 -1.18 7.67 14.58
N GLY A 78 -2.14 6.81 14.42
CA GLY A 78 -2.17 5.92 13.27
C GLY A 78 -3.23 4.84 13.38
N CYS A 79 -3.16 3.88 12.48
CA CYS A 79 -4.13 2.81 12.39
C CYS A 79 -3.57 1.55 11.74
N ALA A 80 -4.25 0.43 11.99
CA ALA A 80 -4.09 -0.79 11.21
C ALA A 80 -5.21 -0.81 10.16
N VAL A 81 -4.84 -1.08 8.91
CA VAL A 81 -5.78 -1.15 7.79
C VAL A 81 -5.76 -2.55 7.22
N LEU A 82 -6.85 -3.27 7.39
CA LEU A 82 -7.01 -4.60 6.83
C LEU A 82 -7.72 -4.47 5.48
N TRP A 83 -7.15 -5.13 4.48
CA TRP A 83 -7.65 -5.02 3.12
C TRP A 83 -7.68 -6.37 2.40
N HIS A 84 -8.44 -6.42 1.33
CA HIS A 84 -8.37 -7.44 0.30
C HIS A 84 -7.81 -6.80 -0.96
N ALA A 85 -6.87 -7.45 -1.62
CA ALA A 85 -6.33 -6.96 -2.87
C ALA A 85 -6.31 -8.03 -3.95
N THR A 86 -6.40 -7.58 -5.20
CA THR A 86 -6.19 -8.45 -6.36
C THR A 86 -4.91 -8.01 -7.06
N PHE A 87 -4.16 -9.00 -7.54
CA PHE A 87 -2.88 -8.81 -8.22
C PHE A 87 -2.90 -9.57 -9.54
N ARG A 88 -2.43 -8.93 -10.62
CA ARG A 88 -2.14 -9.57 -11.89
C ARG A 88 -0.99 -8.84 -12.58
N ARG A 89 -0.31 -9.50 -13.50
CA ARG A 89 0.79 -8.88 -14.25
C ARG A 89 0.34 -8.28 -15.57
N SER A 90 -0.74 -8.80 -16.12
CA SER A 90 -1.35 -8.29 -17.34
C SER A 90 -2.85 -8.55 -17.32
N GLU A 91 -3.57 -7.94 -18.25
CA GLU A 91 -5.01 -8.16 -18.39
C GLU A 91 -5.36 -9.59 -18.78
N ASN A 92 -4.41 -10.35 -19.31
CA ASN A 92 -4.60 -11.75 -19.69
C ASN A 92 -4.51 -12.71 -18.50
N ASP A 93 -4.00 -12.25 -17.36
CA ASP A 93 -3.88 -13.09 -16.16
C ASP A 93 -5.20 -13.12 -15.40
N ALA A 94 -5.53 -14.28 -14.84
CA ALA A 94 -6.54 -14.35 -13.79
C ALA A 94 -5.98 -13.67 -12.52
N PRO A 95 -6.71 -12.71 -11.93
CA PRO A 95 -6.22 -12.04 -10.72
C PRO A 95 -6.09 -13.01 -9.55
N ILE A 96 -5.07 -12.79 -8.72
CA ILE A 96 -4.92 -13.50 -7.45
C ILE A 96 -5.40 -12.58 -6.33
N GLY A 97 -6.34 -13.07 -5.51
CA GLY A 97 -6.84 -12.36 -4.34
C GLY A 97 -5.99 -12.66 -3.11
N ILE A 98 -5.60 -11.63 -2.38
CA ILE A 98 -4.80 -11.74 -1.16
C ILE A 98 -5.40 -10.82 -0.10
N ASP A 99 -5.53 -11.32 1.13
CA ASP A 99 -5.82 -10.50 2.29
C ASP A 99 -4.51 -10.08 2.95
N GLY A 100 -4.45 -8.84 3.37
CA GLY A 100 -3.27 -8.31 4.03
C GLY A 100 -3.61 -7.14 4.93
N MET A 101 -2.58 -6.50 5.46
CA MET A 101 -2.78 -5.33 6.31
C MET A 101 -1.62 -4.36 6.19
N ASP A 102 -1.93 -3.09 6.46
CA ASP A 102 -0.96 -2.02 6.59
C ASP A 102 -0.92 -1.53 8.03
N PHE A 103 0.29 -1.35 8.53
CA PHE A 103 0.56 -0.54 9.69
C PHE A 103 0.81 0.89 9.20
N VAL A 104 0.07 1.87 9.73
CA VAL A 104 0.12 3.25 9.25
C VAL A 104 0.30 4.20 10.44
N GLU A 105 1.43 4.93 10.45
CA GLU A 105 1.62 6.05 11.37
C GLU A 105 1.45 7.36 10.60
N VAL A 106 0.75 8.31 11.20
CA VAL A 106 0.47 9.60 10.58
C VAL A 106 1.15 10.74 11.30
N ARG A 107 1.44 11.78 10.54
CA ARG A 107 1.90 13.05 11.07
C ARG A 107 1.09 14.14 10.37
N GLY A 108 0.24 14.82 11.16
CA GLY A 108 -0.80 15.66 10.60
C GLY A 108 -1.84 14.81 9.87
N ASP A 109 -2.04 15.09 8.61
CA ASP A 109 -2.98 14.39 7.74
C ASP A 109 -2.28 13.48 6.71
N ARG A 110 -0.97 13.23 6.87
CA ARG A 110 -0.16 12.43 5.94
C ARG A 110 0.50 11.26 6.63
N ILE A 111 0.76 10.24 5.84
CA ILE A 111 1.40 9.02 6.32
C ILE A 111 2.91 9.24 6.40
N ALA A 112 3.47 9.05 7.60
CA ALA A 112 4.90 9.16 7.85
C ALA A 112 5.59 7.80 7.78
N ARG A 113 4.89 6.73 8.20
CA ARG A 113 5.41 5.37 8.16
C ARG A 113 4.32 4.41 7.75
N ASN A 114 4.63 3.53 6.80
CA ASN A 114 3.69 2.53 6.32
C ASN A 114 4.43 1.20 6.13
N GLU A 115 4.01 0.19 6.86
CA GLU A 115 4.51 -1.16 6.69
C GLU A 115 3.38 -2.06 6.21
N VAL A 116 3.59 -2.69 5.07
CA VAL A 116 2.60 -3.53 4.40
C VAL A 116 2.94 -4.99 4.64
N CYS A 117 1.97 -5.77 5.09
CA CYS A 117 2.13 -7.18 5.40
C CYS A 117 1.15 -8.03 4.60
N PHE A 118 1.69 -8.90 3.76
CA PHE A 118 0.93 -9.96 3.11
C PHE A 118 1.87 -11.12 2.77
N ASP A 119 1.30 -12.29 2.49
CA ASP A 119 2.09 -13.47 2.11
C ASP A 119 2.41 -13.41 0.61
N ARG A 120 3.64 -12.99 0.31
CA ARG A 120 4.13 -12.88 -1.08
C ARG A 120 4.17 -14.23 -1.80
N ALA A 121 4.25 -15.34 -1.07
CA ALA A 121 4.22 -16.68 -1.69
C ALA A 121 2.92 -16.93 -2.46
N GLN A 122 1.82 -16.27 -2.09
CA GLN A 122 0.56 -16.38 -2.81
C GLN A 122 0.63 -15.84 -4.24
N LEU A 123 1.63 -15.03 -4.57
CA LEU A 123 1.86 -14.50 -5.92
C LEU A 123 2.67 -15.45 -6.81
N ALA A 124 3.16 -16.58 -6.27
CA ALA A 124 4.02 -17.50 -6.98
C ALA A 124 3.50 -17.94 -8.37
N PRO A 125 2.19 -18.22 -8.57
CA PRO A 125 1.68 -18.58 -9.89
C PRO A 125 1.94 -17.53 -10.96
N LEU A 126 1.81 -16.24 -10.62
CA LEU A 126 2.06 -15.13 -11.54
C LEU A 126 3.55 -14.91 -11.77
N LEU A 127 4.38 -15.12 -10.77
CA LEU A 127 5.84 -15.01 -10.88
C LEU A 127 6.42 -16.12 -11.73
N ALA A 128 5.91 -17.35 -11.59
CA ALA A 128 6.32 -18.49 -12.40
C ALA A 128 5.95 -18.30 -13.87
N ALA A 129 4.80 -17.74 -14.17
CA ALA A 129 4.32 -17.50 -15.53
C ALA A 129 5.16 -16.43 -16.26
N ALA A 130 5.91 -15.62 -15.53
CA ALA A 130 6.75 -14.55 -16.08
C ALA A 130 8.17 -15.05 -16.45
N ALA A 131 8.52 -16.26 -16.11
CA ALA A 131 9.85 -16.84 -16.37
C ALA A 131 10.04 -17.26 -17.84
#